data_9f354ca02cc6afa225feb6f42180e9eb
#
_entry.id   9f354ca02cc6afa225feb6f42180e9eb
#
_cell.length_a   1.000
_cell.length_b   1.000
_cell.length_c   1.000
_cell.angle_alpha   90.00
_cell.angle_beta   90.00
_cell.angle_gamma   90.00
#
_symmetry.space_group_name_H-M   'P 1'
#
loop_
_entity.id
_entity.type
_entity.pdbx_description
1 polymer ?
#
loop_
_entity_poly.entity_id
_entity_poly.type
_entity_poly.pdbx_seq_one_letter_code
_entity_poly.pdbx_strand_id
1 'polypeptide(L)'
;YHYLKTSNLSLVIPKIKNKYIVVSQKRVPINKINYEFPSGIVEKKETTLQSAYKELSEETGYKSRSKLSKIITFYTEPGRLTTKITGYYTKDLIKISKPEKGIKIHLFNQSDIFKLILKQKFNNSSHIAMFLYLIKNIKNL
;
A
#
# COMPACT_ATOMS: atom_id res chain seq x y z
N TYR A 1 -28.49 14.41 1.52
CA TYR A 1 -27.07 14.17 1.24
C TYR A 1 -26.85 12.67 0.96
N HIS A 2 -26.27 12.35 -0.18
CA HIS A 2 -26.02 10.96 -0.58
C HIS A 2 -24.54 10.59 -0.41
N TYR A 3 -24.28 9.47 0.25
CA TYR A 3 -22.93 8.93 0.37
C TYR A 3 -22.97 7.39 0.37
N LEU A 4 -21.84 6.77 0.09
CA LEU A 4 -21.70 5.32 0.06
C LEU A 4 -20.98 4.82 1.33
N LYS A 5 -21.58 3.83 1.97
CA LYS A 5 -20.88 3.06 3.01
C LYS A 5 -20.01 2.01 2.34
N THR A 6 -18.72 2.10 2.55
CA THR A 6 -17.72 1.23 1.93
C THR A 6 -16.75 0.70 2.97
N SER A 7 -16.11 -0.42 2.64
CA SER A 7 -15.13 -1.06 3.52
C SER A 7 -13.89 -0.18 3.68
N ASN A 8 -13.24 -0.31 4.83
CA ASN A 8 -11.93 0.31 5.06
C ASN A 8 -10.84 -0.44 4.31
N LEU A 9 -9.70 0.21 4.14
CA LEU A 9 -8.53 -0.30 3.45
C LEU A 9 -7.32 -0.32 4.39
N SER A 10 -6.45 -1.27 4.17
CA SER A 10 -5.10 -1.28 4.74
C SER A 10 -4.06 -1.18 3.63
N LEU A 11 -2.93 -0.58 3.95
CA LEU A 11 -1.81 -0.40 3.03
C LEU A 11 -0.51 -0.66 3.79
N VAL A 12 0.46 -1.29 3.14
CA VAL A 12 1.79 -1.46 3.69
C VAL A 12 2.82 -0.83 2.76
N ILE A 13 3.74 -0.06 3.33
CA ILE A 13 4.94 0.42 2.63
C ILE A 13 6.12 -0.40 3.12
N PRO A 14 6.50 -1.46 2.40
CA PRO A 14 7.61 -2.31 2.79
C PRO A 14 8.90 -1.83 2.15
N LYS A 15 10.00 -1.89 2.92
CA LYS A 15 11.32 -1.46 2.48
C LYS A 15 12.37 -2.53 2.72
N ILE A 16 13.18 -2.79 1.71
CA ILE A 16 14.35 -3.67 1.81
C ILE A 16 15.58 -2.84 1.47
N LYS A 17 16.53 -2.72 2.42
CA LYS A 17 17.71 -1.85 2.26
C LYS A 17 17.24 -0.43 1.92
N ASN A 18 17.65 0.12 0.79
CA ASN A 18 17.26 1.46 0.36
C ASN A 18 16.15 1.47 -0.70
N LYS A 19 15.43 0.35 -0.88
CA LYS A 19 14.41 0.19 -1.91
C LYS A 19 13.07 -0.20 -1.30
N TYR A 20 12.01 0.37 -1.84
CA TYR A 20 10.64 0.04 -1.48
C TYR A 20 10.14 -1.10 -2.37
N ILE A 21 9.35 -2.01 -1.80
CA ILE A 21 8.62 -2.99 -2.58
C ILE A 21 7.35 -2.32 -3.10
N VAL A 22 7.26 -2.23 -4.41
CA VAL A 22 6.10 -1.73 -5.14
C VAL A 22 5.54 -2.89 -5.96
N VAL A 23 4.23 -2.98 -6.04
CA VAL A 23 3.56 -3.97 -6.87
C VAL A 23 2.93 -3.32 -8.09
N SER A 24 2.83 -4.06 -9.19
CA SER A 24 2.07 -3.63 -10.34
C SER A 24 1.06 -4.70 -10.74
N GLN A 25 -0.14 -4.26 -11.12
CA GLN A 25 -1.20 -5.12 -11.59
C GLN A 25 -2.14 -4.36 -12.52
N LYS A 26 -2.83 -5.11 -13.37
CA LYS A 26 -3.86 -4.52 -14.22
C LYS A 26 -5.08 -4.17 -13.38
N ARG A 27 -5.47 -2.90 -13.39
CA ARG A 27 -6.71 -2.42 -12.77
C ARG A 27 -7.80 -2.30 -13.82
N VAL A 28 -8.78 -3.20 -13.73
CA VAL A 28 -9.88 -3.31 -14.70
C VAL A 28 -10.66 -1.99 -14.87
N PRO A 29 -11.05 -1.28 -13.79
CA PRO A 29 -11.84 -0.06 -13.94
C PRO A 29 -11.18 1.03 -14.78
N ILE A 30 -9.86 1.12 -14.74
CA ILE A 30 -9.11 2.11 -15.52
C ILE A 30 -8.42 1.52 -16.74
N ASN A 31 -8.52 0.20 -16.93
CA ASN A 31 -7.91 -0.57 -18.02
C ASN A 31 -6.42 -0.30 -18.23
N LYS A 32 -5.68 -0.15 -17.14
CA LYS A 32 -4.24 0.13 -17.14
C LYS A 32 -3.52 -0.72 -16.10
N ILE A 33 -2.22 -0.94 -16.34
CA ILE A 33 -1.30 -1.41 -15.29
C ILE A 33 -1.01 -0.23 -14.38
N ASN A 34 -1.23 -0.42 -13.08
CA ASN A 34 -0.96 0.57 -12.07
C ASN A 34 0.13 0.06 -11.11
N TYR A 35 1.05 0.95 -10.75
CA TYR A 35 2.04 0.71 -9.69
C TYR A 35 1.47 1.23 -8.38
N GLU A 36 1.59 0.45 -7.33
CA GLU A 36 1.00 0.78 -6.02
C GLU A 36 1.74 0.04 -4.91
N PHE A 37 1.49 0.41 -3.67
CA PHE A 37 1.91 -0.38 -2.52
C PHE A 37 0.92 -1.52 -2.26
N PRO A 38 1.36 -2.63 -1.61
CA PRO A 38 0.45 -3.68 -1.20
C PRO A 38 -0.70 -3.12 -0.36
N SER A 39 -1.92 -3.45 -0.74
CA SER A 39 -3.10 -2.96 -0.05
C SER A 39 -4.33 -3.81 -0.36
N GLY A 40 -5.31 -3.79 0.53
CA GLY A 40 -6.55 -4.50 0.33
C GLY A 40 -7.66 -4.06 1.27
N ILE A 41 -8.82 -4.65 1.06
CA ILE A 41 -10.03 -4.41 1.84
C ILE A 41 -9.89 -5.07 3.21
N VAL A 42 -10.23 -4.31 4.25
CA VAL A 42 -10.36 -4.86 5.61
C VAL A 42 -11.71 -5.56 5.71
N GLU A 43 -11.67 -6.88 5.85
CA GLU A 43 -12.87 -7.69 5.92
C GLU A 43 -13.56 -7.59 7.29
N LYS A 44 -14.81 -8.07 7.37
CA LYS A 44 -15.53 -8.16 8.64
C LYS A 44 -14.73 -9.00 9.64
N LYS A 45 -14.69 -8.57 10.90
CA LYS A 45 -13.95 -9.23 12.00
C LYS A 45 -12.43 -9.18 11.86
N GLU A 46 -11.90 -8.47 10.87
CA GLU A 46 -10.47 -8.26 10.66
C GLU A 46 -10.07 -6.86 11.13
N THR A 47 -8.94 -6.74 11.82
CA THR A 47 -8.35 -5.43 12.11
C THR A 47 -7.58 -4.92 10.90
N THR A 48 -7.34 -3.62 10.82
CA THR A 48 -6.49 -3.04 9.77
C THR A 48 -5.08 -3.63 9.81
N LEU A 49 -4.55 -3.92 10.98
CA LEU A 49 -3.23 -4.53 11.15
C LEU A 49 -3.21 -5.97 10.62
N GLN A 50 -4.23 -6.78 10.92
CA GLN A 50 -4.35 -8.15 10.38
C GLN A 50 -4.44 -8.14 8.86
N SER A 51 -5.27 -7.24 8.30
CA SER A 51 -5.37 -7.04 6.86
C SER A 51 -4.03 -6.65 6.24
N ALA A 52 -3.29 -5.75 6.87
CA ALA A 52 -1.98 -5.30 6.40
C ALA A 52 -0.98 -6.47 6.32
N TYR A 53 -0.91 -7.32 7.33
CA TYR A 53 -0.07 -8.53 7.29
C TYR A 53 -0.47 -9.48 6.17
N LYS A 54 -1.76 -9.70 5.99
CA LYS A 54 -2.31 -10.55 4.94
C LYS A 54 -1.92 -10.02 3.55
N GLU A 55 -2.21 -8.75 3.28
CA GLU A 55 -1.92 -8.14 1.97
C GLU A 55 -0.42 -8.10 1.67
N LEU A 56 0.41 -7.83 2.66
CA LEU A 56 1.86 -7.87 2.49
C LEU A 56 2.31 -9.26 2.00
N SER A 57 1.84 -10.33 2.63
CA SER A 57 2.26 -11.68 2.25
C SER A 57 1.66 -12.13 0.92
N GLU A 58 0.38 -11.88 0.68
CA GLU A 58 -0.32 -12.29 -0.54
C GLU A 58 0.19 -11.55 -1.78
N GLU A 59 0.31 -10.24 -1.71
CA GLU A 59 0.69 -9.44 -2.87
C GLU A 59 2.21 -9.42 -3.13
N THR A 60 3.04 -9.66 -2.13
CA THR A 60 4.50 -9.56 -2.29
C THR A 60 5.25 -10.87 -2.08
N GLY A 61 4.70 -11.81 -1.36
CA GLY A 61 5.41 -13.00 -0.91
C GLY A 61 6.40 -12.73 0.23
N TYR A 62 6.34 -11.56 0.85
CA TYR A 62 7.17 -11.21 2.01
C TYR A 62 6.35 -11.19 3.30
N LYS A 63 7.03 -11.45 4.40
CA LYS A 63 6.51 -11.38 5.76
C LYS A 63 7.39 -10.42 6.57
N SER A 64 6.78 -9.63 7.43
CA SER A 64 7.52 -8.85 8.42
C SER A 64 7.86 -9.72 9.61
N ARG A 65 9.12 -9.70 10.06
CA ARG A 65 9.58 -10.39 11.26
C ARG A 65 9.29 -9.60 12.54
N SER A 66 9.05 -8.31 12.40
CA SER A 66 8.67 -7.42 13.50
C SER A 66 7.26 -6.89 13.30
N LYS A 67 6.71 -6.25 14.33
CA LYS A 67 5.40 -5.62 14.23
C LYS A 67 5.43 -4.48 13.21
N LEU A 68 4.41 -4.43 12.34
CA LEU A 68 4.22 -3.32 11.41
C LEU A 68 3.99 -2.02 12.21
N SER A 69 4.70 -0.96 11.82
CA SER A 69 4.54 0.37 12.42
C SER A 69 3.41 1.13 11.72
N LYS A 70 2.42 1.58 12.48
CA LYS A 70 1.35 2.41 11.92
C LYS A 70 1.89 3.76 11.48
N ILE A 71 1.52 4.18 10.27
CA ILE A 71 1.85 5.50 9.72
C ILE A 71 0.77 6.49 10.11
N ILE A 72 -0.40 6.39 9.49
CA ILE A 72 -1.55 7.27 9.70
C ILE A 72 -2.80 6.64 9.08
N THR A 73 -3.95 7.19 9.42
CA THR A 73 -5.23 6.86 8.78
C THR A 73 -5.79 8.10 8.08
N PHE A 74 -6.14 7.95 6.81
CA PHE A 74 -6.81 8.97 6.01
C PHE A 74 -8.22 8.54 5.62
N TYR A 75 -9.11 9.51 5.41
CA TYR A 75 -10.29 9.29 4.59
C TYR A 75 -9.89 9.34 3.12
N THR A 76 -10.40 8.41 2.31
CA THR A 76 -10.07 8.38 0.87
C THR A 76 -10.84 9.44 0.08
N GLU A 77 -12.11 9.60 0.38
CA GLU A 77 -12.99 10.58 -0.26
C GLU A 77 -14.10 11.02 0.71
N PRO A 78 -13.79 11.92 1.66
CA PRO A 78 -14.68 12.20 2.80
C PRO A 78 -16.02 12.84 2.42
N GLY A 79 -16.13 13.41 1.21
CA GLY A 79 -17.40 13.97 0.72
C GLY A 79 -18.39 12.93 0.20
N ARG A 80 -17.96 11.68 -0.04
CA ARG A 80 -18.81 10.66 -0.69
C ARG A 80 -18.72 9.28 -0.09
N LEU A 81 -17.59 8.91 0.49
CA LEU A 81 -17.33 7.56 0.99
C LEU A 81 -17.05 7.56 2.49
N THR A 82 -17.41 6.46 3.15
CA THR A 82 -17.01 6.23 4.55
C THR A 82 -15.62 5.61 4.67
N THR A 83 -14.98 5.26 3.57
CA THR A 83 -13.72 4.53 3.53
C THR A 83 -12.57 5.30 4.19
N LYS A 84 -11.93 4.64 5.14
CA LYS A 84 -10.63 5.04 5.67
C LYS A 84 -9.55 4.08 5.14
N ILE A 85 -8.36 4.62 4.89
CA ILE A 85 -7.17 3.82 4.60
C ILE A 85 -6.16 4.00 5.73
N THR A 86 -5.70 2.90 6.31
CA THR A 86 -4.67 2.89 7.35
C THR A 86 -3.38 2.35 6.76
N GLY A 87 -2.32 3.14 6.84
CA GLY A 87 -0.99 2.77 6.36
C GLY A 87 -0.09 2.22 7.46
N TYR A 88 0.73 1.26 7.07
CA TYR A 88 1.76 0.64 7.89
C TYR A 88 3.10 0.63 7.17
N TYR A 89 4.16 0.59 7.94
CA TYR A 89 5.54 0.57 7.45
C TYR A 89 6.32 -0.59 8.07
N THR A 90 7.21 -1.19 7.29
CA THR A 90 8.17 -2.17 7.79
C THR A 90 9.44 -2.17 6.95
N LYS A 91 10.57 -2.47 7.59
CA LYS A 91 11.87 -2.71 6.95
C LYS A 91 12.51 -4.02 7.39
N ASP A 92 11.79 -4.83 8.14
CA ASP A 92 12.28 -6.11 8.66
C ASP A 92 11.55 -7.24 7.95
N LEU A 93 11.99 -7.56 6.74
CA LEU A 93 11.29 -8.43 5.81
C LEU A 93 12.07 -9.71 5.54
N ILE A 94 11.33 -10.81 5.40
CA ILE A 94 11.82 -12.09 4.91
C ILE A 94 10.90 -12.61 3.81
N LYS A 95 11.49 -13.13 2.72
CA LYS A 95 10.71 -13.72 1.65
C LYS A 95 10.24 -15.13 2.04
N ILE A 96 8.94 -15.39 1.88
CA ILE A 96 8.33 -16.67 2.27
C ILE A 96 7.65 -17.39 1.10
N SER A 97 7.26 -16.68 0.04
CA SER A 97 6.51 -17.25 -1.08
C SER A 97 6.64 -16.37 -2.34
N LYS A 98 5.92 -16.76 -3.38
CA LYS A 98 5.71 -15.91 -4.57
C LYS A 98 4.49 -15.02 -4.34
N PRO A 99 4.40 -13.85 -5.03
CA PRO A 99 3.19 -13.03 -5.02
C PRO A 99 2.03 -13.76 -5.69
N GLU A 100 0.82 -13.31 -5.43
CA GLU A 100 -0.37 -13.78 -6.14
C GLU A 100 -0.23 -13.66 -7.65
N LYS A 101 -0.92 -14.56 -8.36
CA LYS A 101 -0.94 -14.53 -9.82
C LYS A 101 -1.46 -13.19 -10.36
N GLY A 102 -0.75 -12.62 -11.33
CA GLY A 102 -1.10 -11.34 -11.95
C GLY A 102 -0.47 -10.12 -11.27
N ILE A 103 0.20 -10.30 -10.14
CA ILE A 103 0.93 -9.24 -9.45
C ILE A 103 2.42 -9.39 -9.70
N LYS A 104 3.07 -8.31 -10.10
CA LYS A 104 4.53 -8.24 -10.25
C LYS A 104 5.13 -7.36 -9.17
N ILE A 105 6.29 -7.77 -8.65
CA ILE A 105 7.05 -7.06 -7.63
C ILE A 105 8.14 -6.23 -8.30
N HIS A 106 8.34 -5.02 -7.77
CA HIS A 106 9.41 -4.12 -8.17
C HIS A 106 10.12 -3.58 -6.93
N LEU A 107 11.43 -3.43 -7.02
CA LEU A 107 12.22 -2.76 -6.00
C LEU A 107 12.65 -1.40 -6.52
N PHE A 108 12.08 -0.35 -5.95
CA PHE A 108 12.31 1.02 -6.37
C PHE A 108 12.84 1.87 -5.21
N ASN A 109 13.80 2.73 -5.51
CA ASN A 109 14.18 3.78 -4.57
C ASN A 109 13.12 4.91 -4.58
N GLN A 110 13.27 5.86 -3.68
CA GLN A 110 12.34 6.99 -3.58
C GLN A 110 12.24 7.79 -4.89
N SER A 111 13.37 8.03 -5.55
CA SER A 111 13.41 8.76 -6.83
C SER A 111 12.65 8.03 -7.93
N ASP A 112 12.76 6.70 -8.01
CA ASP A 112 12.02 5.89 -8.98
C ASP A 112 10.51 6.01 -8.80
N ILE A 113 10.04 5.99 -7.55
CA ILE A 113 8.61 6.14 -7.24
C ILE A 113 8.12 7.52 -7.67
N PHE A 114 8.86 8.59 -7.39
CA PHE A 114 8.50 9.93 -7.86
C PHE A 114 8.43 10.02 -9.38
N LYS A 115 9.35 9.38 -10.11
CA LYS A 115 9.29 9.33 -11.56
C LYS A 115 8.03 8.63 -12.07
N LEU A 116 7.62 7.53 -11.42
CA LEU A 116 6.38 6.82 -11.74
C LEU A 116 5.14 7.66 -11.46
N ILE A 117 5.14 8.43 -10.37
CA ILE A 117 4.05 9.37 -10.05
C ILE A 117 3.95 10.44 -11.14
N LEU A 118 5.05 11.08 -11.52
CA LEU A 118 5.09 12.11 -12.56
C LEU A 118 4.62 11.57 -13.93
N LYS A 119 4.93 10.32 -14.23
CA LYS A 119 4.47 9.65 -15.46
C LYS A 119 3.04 9.08 -15.36
N GLN A 120 2.34 9.32 -14.27
CA GLN A 120 0.99 8.81 -14.00
C GLN A 120 0.88 7.27 -14.07
N LYS A 121 1.96 6.57 -13.77
CA LYS A 121 2.01 5.11 -13.67
C LYS A 121 1.78 4.62 -12.25
N PHE A 122 2.24 5.35 -11.27
CA PHE A 122 1.88 5.22 -9.86
C PHE A 122 0.80 6.26 -9.57
N ASN A 123 -0.46 5.86 -9.72
CA ASN A 123 -1.57 6.81 -9.82
C ASN A 123 -2.76 6.46 -8.92
N ASN A 124 -2.46 6.10 -7.68
CA ASN A 124 -3.45 5.96 -6.63
C ASN A 124 -3.22 7.07 -5.60
N SER A 125 -4.17 8.00 -5.49
CA SER A 125 -4.04 9.19 -4.66
C SER A 125 -3.77 8.86 -3.18
N SER A 126 -4.46 7.87 -2.62
CA SER A 126 -4.27 7.46 -1.23
C SER A 126 -2.88 6.88 -0.97
N HIS A 127 -2.35 6.11 -1.92
CA HIS A 127 -1.01 5.53 -1.84
C HIS A 127 0.07 6.61 -1.95
N ILE A 128 -0.13 7.58 -2.85
CA ILE A 128 0.77 8.73 -3.00
C ILE A 128 0.79 9.55 -1.71
N ALA A 129 -0.39 9.90 -1.17
CA ALA A 129 -0.49 10.66 0.07
C ALA A 129 0.19 9.94 1.24
N MET A 130 -0.01 8.62 1.36
CA MET A 130 0.60 7.80 2.41
C MET A 130 2.13 7.79 2.30
N PHE A 131 2.65 7.65 1.09
CA PHE A 131 4.08 7.67 0.84
C PHE A 131 4.71 9.02 1.15
N LEU A 132 4.10 10.11 0.70
CA LEU A 132 4.56 11.46 0.99
C LEU A 132 4.56 11.76 2.49
N TYR A 133 3.52 11.33 3.20
CA TYR A 133 3.45 11.45 4.65
C TYR A 133 4.59 10.67 5.33
N LEU A 134 4.82 9.44 4.91
CA LEU A 134 5.89 8.59 5.45
C LEU A 134 7.26 9.26 5.33
N ILE A 135 7.64 9.67 4.12
CA ILE A 135 8.97 10.23 3.87
C ILE A 135 9.18 11.59 4.53
N LYS A 136 8.11 12.34 4.75
CA LYS A 136 8.16 13.67 5.40
C LYS A 136 8.23 13.59 6.92
N ASN A 137 7.55 12.61 7.53
CA ASN A 137 7.30 12.61 8.97
C ASN A 137 8.05 11.52 9.73
N ILE A 138 8.59 10.50 9.05
CA ILE A 138 9.36 9.45 9.70
C ILE A 138 10.83 9.63 9.38
N LYS A 139 11.62 9.86 10.42
CA LYS A 139 13.08 9.96 10.33
C LYS A 139 13.70 8.56 10.28
N ASN A 140 14.87 8.44 9.65
CA ASN A 140 15.64 7.19 9.58
C ASN A 140 14.89 6.03 8.88
N LEU A 141 14.25 6.32 7.78
CA LEU A 141 13.63 5.31 6.91
C LEU A 141 14.64 4.33 6.32
#